data_b29430759e332eaa89e3991546a5cb72
#
_entry.id   b29430759e332eaa89e3991546a5cb72
#
_cell.length_a   1.000
_cell.length_b   1.000
_cell.length_c   1.000
_cell.angle_alpha   90.00
_cell.angle_beta   90.00
_cell.angle_gamma   90.00
#
_symmetry.space_group_name_H-M   'P 1'
#
loop_
_entity.id
_entity.type
_entity.pdbx_description
1 polymer ?
#
loop_
_entity_poly.entity_id
_entity_poly.type
_entity_poly.pdbx_seq_one_letter_code
_entity_poly.pdbx_strand_id
1 'polypeptide(L)'
;MKTMFSRCLVSGLVAALFAGAAQAEELVVGIFGGSFADDSKTCHIASFEKKTGAKVALKLGSSSQFAAAIRATGGKSDFDVVYIDNSLAAQLKNEKLLETIDKSKLTNAAEVSPRALDKDGQYVVFMTGATVIVYDTKQIKTPPTSWSDLAKPEYDGKLAIGDISGTSGSQFLMALNRMKGGTLANMDAGFTAIKPIAKSSVTLYTQADQIVSLFERQEIAAAVWYPDRAGSAIDKGLPLAIVYPKEGAVGILPALVIPKGAKSPALALKYIDEVLSKEGQTCFAERKYAGPVNTQVKLSNKAAKIVPYKETFDNLWLPDPEAVAKSLPEWTKRWQREVAR
;
A
#
# COMPACT_ATOMS: atom_id res chain seq x y z
N MET A 1 -13.36 -96.53 -1.46
CA MET A 1 -13.92 -95.49 -2.27
C MET A 1 -13.85 -94.18 -1.47
N LYS A 2 -12.91 -93.29 -1.77
CA LYS A 2 -12.66 -92.01 -1.08
C LYS A 2 -12.75 -90.92 -2.13
N THR A 3 -13.74 -90.08 -2.02
CA THR A 3 -13.96 -88.91 -2.88
C THR A 3 -13.15 -87.73 -2.32
N MET A 4 -12.23 -87.20 -3.15
CA MET A 4 -11.48 -86.00 -2.87
C MET A 4 -12.25 -84.79 -3.39
N PHE A 5 -12.60 -83.85 -2.48
CA PHE A 5 -13.14 -82.53 -2.82
C PHE A 5 -11.97 -81.56 -3.00
N SER A 6 -11.81 -81.05 -4.24
CA SER A 6 -10.88 -79.97 -4.56
C SER A 6 -11.53 -78.61 -4.23
N ARG A 7 -10.87 -77.82 -3.33
CA ARG A 7 -11.22 -76.44 -3.02
C ARG A 7 -10.41 -75.48 -3.89
N CYS A 8 -11.05 -74.87 -4.85
CA CYS A 8 -10.49 -73.74 -5.56
C CYS A 8 -10.54 -72.49 -4.66
N LEU A 9 -9.37 -71.96 -4.24
CA LEU A 9 -9.25 -70.65 -3.63
C LEU A 9 -9.18 -69.62 -4.78
N VAL A 10 -10.23 -68.75 -4.88
CA VAL A 10 -10.20 -67.59 -5.72
C VAL A 10 -9.65 -66.45 -4.86
N SER A 11 -8.39 -66.10 -5.08
CA SER A 11 -7.75 -64.92 -4.48
C SER A 11 -8.18 -63.64 -5.25
N GLY A 12 -9.18 -62.97 -4.70
CA GLY A 12 -9.58 -61.65 -5.20
C GLY A 12 -8.57 -60.59 -4.76
N LEU A 13 -7.79 -60.05 -5.73
CA LEU A 13 -6.88 -58.94 -5.53
C LEU A 13 -7.69 -57.66 -5.48
N VAL A 14 -8.00 -57.15 -4.27
CA VAL A 14 -8.62 -55.84 -4.07
C VAL A 14 -7.53 -54.80 -4.23
N ALA A 15 -7.41 -54.20 -5.43
CA ALA A 15 -6.62 -53.01 -5.67
C ALA A 15 -7.28 -51.83 -4.98
N ALA A 16 -6.86 -51.46 -3.77
CA ALA A 16 -7.24 -50.24 -3.07
C ALA A 16 -6.64 -49.06 -3.83
N LEU A 17 -7.44 -48.39 -4.63
CA LEU A 17 -7.13 -47.08 -5.21
C LEU A 17 -7.06 -46.07 -4.05
N PHE A 18 -5.87 -45.87 -3.48
CA PHE A 18 -5.59 -44.67 -2.69
C PHE A 18 -5.64 -43.48 -3.65
N ALA A 19 -6.81 -42.92 -3.85
CA ALA A 19 -6.95 -41.55 -4.32
C ALA A 19 -6.42 -40.66 -3.18
N GLY A 20 -5.11 -40.42 -3.17
CA GLY A 20 -4.52 -39.39 -2.33
C GLY A 20 -5.23 -38.08 -2.63
N ALA A 21 -6.05 -37.63 -1.70
CA ALA A 21 -6.59 -36.27 -1.78
C ALA A 21 -5.36 -35.35 -1.84
N ALA A 22 -5.06 -34.82 -3.03
CA ALA A 22 -4.04 -33.79 -3.18
C ALA A 22 -4.44 -32.66 -2.25
N GLN A 23 -3.74 -32.51 -1.13
CA GLN A 23 -3.97 -31.42 -0.20
C GLN A 23 -3.70 -30.14 -0.98
N ALA A 24 -4.69 -29.24 -1.04
CA ALA A 24 -4.53 -27.97 -1.72
C ALA A 24 -3.29 -27.26 -1.15
N GLU A 25 -2.40 -26.84 -2.03
CA GLU A 25 -1.21 -26.09 -1.65
C GLU A 25 -1.63 -24.78 -0.97
N GLU A 26 -1.01 -24.43 0.16
CA GLU A 26 -1.34 -23.23 0.92
C GLU A 26 -0.29 -22.13 0.68
N LEU A 27 -0.75 -20.93 0.44
CA LEU A 27 0.06 -19.71 0.35
C LEU A 27 -0.22 -18.82 1.55
N VAL A 28 0.79 -18.54 2.35
CA VAL A 28 0.66 -17.65 3.52
C VAL A 28 0.99 -16.21 3.14
N VAL A 29 -0.01 -15.33 3.24
CA VAL A 29 0.11 -13.92 2.84
C VAL A 29 -0.02 -13.00 4.04
N GLY A 30 1.05 -12.23 4.34
CA GLY A 30 1.00 -11.10 5.29
C GLY A 30 0.35 -9.89 4.62
N ILE A 31 -0.74 -9.37 5.19
CA ILE A 31 -1.55 -8.32 4.55
C ILE A 31 -2.13 -7.33 5.57
N PHE A 32 -2.39 -6.10 5.14
CA PHE A 32 -3.06 -5.09 5.95
C PHE A 32 -4.51 -5.50 6.27
N GLY A 33 -4.96 -5.23 7.48
CA GLY A 33 -6.29 -5.64 7.95
C GLY A 33 -7.45 -4.78 7.43
N GLY A 34 -8.65 -5.11 7.93
CA GLY A 34 -9.89 -4.38 7.64
C GLY A 34 -10.31 -4.47 6.18
N SER A 35 -10.91 -3.40 5.67
CA SER A 35 -11.40 -3.33 4.29
C SER A 35 -10.33 -3.63 3.22
N PHE A 36 -9.04 -3.43 3.54
CA PHE A 36 -7.96 -3.76 2.63
C PHE A 36 -7.87 -5.27 2.36
N ALA A 37 -7.93 -6.08 3.41
CA ALA A 37 -7.94 -7.53 3.28
C ALA A 37 -9.21 -8.02 2.56
N ASP A 38 -10.37 -7.42 2.86
CA ASP A 38 -11.65 -7.84 2.25
C ASP A 38 -11.73 -7.50 0.76
N ASP A 39 -11.24 -6.32 0.36
CA ASP A 39 -11.15 -5.96 -1.05
C ASP A 39 -10.09 -6.81 -1.77
N SER A 40 -8.99 -7.17 -1.12
CA SER A 40 -7.99 -8.09 -1.68
C SER A 40 -8.54 -9.50 -1.86
N LYS A 41 -9.37 -10.00 -0.93
CA LYS A 41 -10.07 -11.29 -1.10
C LYS A 41 -10.94 -11.28 -2.36
N THR A 42 -11.68 -10.18 -2.56
CA THR A 42 -12.60 -10.04 -3.71
C THR A 42 -11.85 -9.89 -5.03
N CYS A 43 -10.82 -9.02 -5.06
CA CYS A 43 -10.19 -8.59 -6.32
C CYS A 43 -9.03 -9.48 -6.76
N HIS A 44 -8.33 -10.14 -5.84
CA HIS A 44 -7.11 -10.87 -6.13
C HIS A 44 -7.21 -12.35 -5.70
N ILE A 45 -7.54 -12.60 -4.43
CA ILE A 45 -7.42 -13.94 -3.83
C ILE A 45 -8.42 -14.92 -4.44
N ALA A 46 -9.68 -14.54 -4.60
CA ALA A 46 -10.71 -15.42 -5.16
C ALA A 46 -10.35 -15.89 -6.59
N SER A 47 -9.81 -15.00 -7.42
CA SER A 47 -9.33 -15.33 -8.76
C SER A 47 -8.10 -16.22 -8.72
N PHE A 48 -7.12 -15.90 -7.87
CA PHE A 48 -5.92 -16.70 -7.67
C PHE A 48 -6.24 -18.13 -7.24
N GLU A 49 -7.07 -18.31 -6.21
CA GLU A 49 -7.49 -19.64 -5.72
C GLU A 49 -8.22 -20.44 -6.81
N LYS A 50 -9.09 -19.77 -7.58
CA LYS A 50 -9.80 -20.42 -8.69
C LYS A 50 -8.85 -20.89 -9.81
N LYS A 51 -7.82 -20.08 -10.13
CA LYS A 51 -6.86 -20.38 -11.20
C LYS A 51 -5.85 -21.45 -10.81
N THR A 52 -5.46 -21.51 -9.53
CA THR A 52 -4.36 -22.37 -9.07
C THR A 52 -4.83 -23.61 -8.31
N GLY A 53 -6.03 -23.59 -7.75
CA GLY A 53 -6.52 -24.62 -6.80
C GLY A 53 -5.90 -24.50 -5.40
N ALA A 54 -4.94 -23.59 -5.19
CA ALA A 54 -4.31 -23.33 -3.91
C ALA A 54 -5.25 -22.56 -2.96
N LYS A 55 -4.93 -22.55 -1.66
CA LYS A 55 -5.61 -21.75 -0.65
C LYS A 55 -4.73 -20.64 -0.13
N VAL A 56 -5.32 -19.48 0.16
CA VAL A 56 -4.59 -18.33 0.72
C VAL A 56 -4.92 -18.19 2.21
N ALA A 57 -3.91 -18.37 3.05
CA ALA A 57 -3.99 -18.09 4.48
C ALA A 57 -3.52 -16.66 4.76
N LEU A 58 -4.40 -15.80 5.30
CA LEU A 58 -4.06 -14.41 5.59
C LEU A 58 -3.56 -14.25 7.03
N LYS A 59 -2.43 -13.58 7.18
CA LYS A 59 -1.93 -13.06 8.46
C LYS A 59 -2.05 -11.53 8.42
N LEU A 60 -2.91 -10.98 9.28
CA LEU A 60 -3.18 -9.55 9.31
C LEU A 60 -2.14 -8.82 10.16
N GLY A 61 -1.67 -7.67 9.69
CA GLY A 61 -0.69 -6.86 10.42
C GLY A 61 -0.35 -5.55 9.72
N SER A 62 0.64 -4.86 10.26
CA SER A 62 1.21 -3.65 9.68
C SER A 62 2.58 -3.92 9.04
N SER A 63 3.03 -3.01 8.17
CA SER A 63 4.34 -3.08 7.53
C SER A 63 5.47 -3.26 8.54
N SER A 64 5.43 -2.54 9.67
CA SER A 64 6.45 -2.64 10.73
C SER A 64 6.44 -3.98 11.45
N GLN A 65 5.25 -4.54 11.71
CA GLN A 65 5.12 -5.87 12.32
C GLN A 65 5.66 -6.95 11.39
N PHE A 66 5.35 -6.89 10.10
CA PHE A 66 5.89 -7.84 9.12
C PHE A 66 7.40 -7.73 8.97
N ALA A 67 7.94 -6.50 8.86
CA ALA A 67 9.38 -6.29 8.80
C ALA A 67 10.09 -6.84 10.04
N ALA A 68 9.54 -6.62 11.24
CA ALA A 68 10.08 -7.16 12.49
C ALA A 68 10.07 -8.70 12.51
N ALA A 69 8.97 -9.34 12.06
CA ALA A 69 8.85 -10.79 11.98
C ALA A 69 9.87 -11.40 11.00
N ILE A 70 10.04 -10.79 9.82
CA ILE A 70 11.02 -11.22 8.82
C ILE A 70 12.46 -11.12 9.38
N ARG A 71 12.80 -10.01 10.07
CA ARG A 71 14.10 -9.81 10.72
C ARG A 71 14.37 -10.83 11.82
N ALA A 72 13.40 -11.06 12.70
CA ALA A 72 13.52 -11.99 13.83
C ALA A 72 13.85 -13.42 13.40
N THR A 73 13.47 -13.82 12.19
CA THR A 73 13.70 -15.17 11.66
C THR A 73 14.84 -15.24 10.64
N GLY A 74 15.55 -14.14 10.41
CA GLY A 74 16.59 -14.06 9.38
C GLY A 74 16.03 -14.30 7.97
N GLY A 75 14.78 -13.95 7.74
CA GLY A 75 14.05 -14.17 6.49
C GLY A 75 13.28 -15.48 6.41
N LYS A 76 13.58 -16.49 7.24
CA LYS A 76 12.86 -17.78 7.29
C LYS A 76 11.50 -17.62 8.00
N SER A 77 10.72 -16.64 7.57
CA SER A 77 9.40 -16.37 8.15
C SER A 77 8.34 -17.34 7.63
N ASP A 78 7.19 -17.38 8.33
CA ASP A 78 6.04 -18.18 7.87
C ASP A 78 5.23 -17.49 6.77
N PHE A 79 5.77 -16.46 6.12
CA PHE A 79 5.12 -15.78 5.01
C PHE A 79 5.72 -16.22 3.68
N ASP A 80 4.86 -16.41 2.68
CA ASP A 80 5.27 -16.58 1.28
C ASP A 80 5.26 -15.25 0.53
N VAL A 81 4.28 -14.39 0.81
CA VAL A 81 4.17 -13.03 0.26
C VAL A 81 3.81 -12.07 1.38
N VAL A 82 4.37 -10.86 1.34
CA VAL A 82 4.02 -9.81 2.31
C VAL A 82 3.72 -8.50 1.61
N TYR A 83 2.59 -7.89 1.98
CA TYR A 83 2.24 -6.51 1.65
C TYR A 83 2.94 -5.56 2.62
N ILE A 84 3.76 -4.64 2.11
CA ILE A 84 4.63 -3.80 2.93
C ILE A 84 4.86 -2.45 2.27
N ASP A 85 5.13 -1.40 3.06
CA ASP A 85 5.54 -0.12 2.51
C ASP A 85 6.92 -0.22 1.84
N ASN A 86 7.10 0.45 0.71
CA ASN A 86 8.31 0.36 -0.09
C ASN A 86 9.58 0.78 0.65
N SER A 87 9.49 1.69 1.63
CA SER A 87 10.63 2.07 2.47
C SER A 87 11.13 0.93 3.35
N LEU A 88 10.22 0.10 3.89
CA LEU A 88 10.57 -1.09 4.65
C LEU A 88 11.00 -2.24 3.74
N ALA A 89 10.39 -2.36 2.55
CA ALA A 89 10.85 -3.31 1.53
C ALA A 89 12.31 -3.02 1.14
N ALA A 90 12.66 -1.74 0.91
CA ALA A 90 14.04 -1.33 0.61
C ALA A 90 15.02 -1.64 1.75
N GLN A 91 14.59 -1.48 3.02
CA GLN A 91 15.41 -1.86 4.17
C GLN A 91 15.66 -3.38 4.20
N LEU A 92 14.61 -4.20 4.09
CA LEU A 92 14.71 -5.66 4.07
C LEU A 92 15.57 -6.16 2.91
N LYS A 93 15.50 -5.50 1.75
CA LYS A 93 16.37 -5.73 0.60
C LYS A 93 17.84 -5.53 0.95
N ASN A 94 18.18 -4.37 1.55
CA ASN A 94 19.54 -4.05 1.96
C ASN A 94 20.07 -5.00 3.05
N GLU A 95 19.19 -5.51 3.89
CA GLU A 95 19.46 -6.54 4.90
C GLU A 95 19.59 -7.97 4.28
N LYS A 96 19.36 -8.12 2.96
CA LYS A 96 19.38 -9.40 2.22
C LYS A 96 18.36 -10.43 2.75
N LEU A 97 17.20 -9.97 3.18
CA LEU A 97 16.13 -10.78 3.75
C LEU A 97 15.00 -11.12 2.76
N LEU A 98 15.14 -10.71 1.50
CA LEU A 98 14.15 -10.93 0.44
C LEU A 98 14.68 -11.85 -0.66
N GLU A 99 13.77 -12.63 -1.26
CA GLU A 99 14.00 -13.35 -2.51
C GLU A 99 13.87 -12.43 -3.72
N THR A 100 14.48 -12.82 -4.82
CA THR A 100 14.32 -12.12 -6.09
C THR A 100 13.01 -12.51 -6.76
N ILE A 101 12.22 -11.54 -7.13
CA ILE A 101 11.03 -11.67 -7.95
C ILE A 101 11.46 -11.69 -9.40
N ASP A 102 11.50 -12.88 -9.99
CA ASP A 102 11.88 -13.07 -11.40
C ASP A 102 10.77 -12.52 -12.31
N LYS A 103 10.98 -11.32 -12.82
CA LYS A 103 10.02 -10.61 -13.68
C LYS A 103 9.68 -11.39 -14.97
N SER A 104 10.58 -12.26 -15.44
CA SER A 104 10.32 -13.08 -16.63
C SER A 104 9.23 -14.14 -16.40
N LYS A 105 8.93 -14.46 -15.14
CA LYS A 105 7.87 -15.37 -14.72
C LYS A 105 6.54 -14.67 -14.41
N LEU A 106 6.50 -13.33 -14.51
CA LEU A 106 5.29 -12.54 -14.30
C LEU A 106 4.71 -12.17 -15.69
N THR A 107 3.58 -12.77 -16.03
CA THR A 107 2.89 -12.55 -17.31
C THR A 107 2.48 -11.10 -17.48
N ASN A 108 2.05 -10.47 -16.36
CA ASN A 108 1.56 -9.10 -16.35
C ASN A 108 2.69 -8.05 -16.20
N ALA A 109 3.95 -8.45 -15.99
CA ALA A 109 5.05 -7.50 -15.74
C ALA A 109 5.28 -6.51 -16.90
N ALA A 110 5.04 -6.93 -18.14
CA ALA A 110 5.18 -6.06 -19.33
C ALA A 110 4.14 -4.93 -19.38
N GLU A 111 3.02 -5.10 -18.69
CA GLU A 111 1.95 -4.12 -18.59
C GLU A 111 2.08 -3.20 -17.37
N VAL A 112 3.00 -3.50 -16.47
CA VAL A 112 3.22 -2.73 -15.23
C VAL A 112 4.17 -1.57 -15.51
N SER A 113 3.84 -0.40 -14.96
CA SER A 113 4.70 0.78 -15.04
C SER A 113 6.12 0.47 -14.56
N PRO A 114 7.17 0.85 -15.31
CA PRO A 114 8.56 0.68 -14.85
C PRO A 114 8.84 1.30 -13.48
N ARG A 115 8.10 2.36 -13.10
CA ARG A 115 8.20 3.01 -11.78
C ARG A 115 7.77 2.12 -10.61
N ALA A 116 7.00 1.07 -10.89
CA ALA A 116 6.52 0.12 -9.90
C ALA A 116 7.47 -1.09 -9.69
N LEU A 117 8.47 -1.24 -10.55
CA LEU A 117 9.38 -2.38 -10.51
C LEU A 117 10.71 -1.98 -9.86
N ASP A 118 11.06 -2.64 -8.75
CA ASP A 118 12.39 -2.47 -8.18
C ASP A 118 13.48 -2.87 -9.20
N LYS A 119 14.54 -2.06 -9.31
CA LYS A 119 15.61 -2.28 -10.28
C LYS A 119 16.32 -3.63 -10.11
N ASP A 120 16.46 -4.09 -8.86
CA ASP A 120 17.11 -5.34 -8.49
C ASP A 120 16.12 -6.51 -8.36
N GLY A 121 14.82 -6.24 -8.58
CA GLY A 121 13.77 -7.24 -8.60
C GLY A 121 13.41 -7.83 -7.22
N GLN A 122 13.62 -7.10 -6.12
CA GLN A 122 13.36 -7.66 -4.79
C GLN A 122 12.00 -7.25 -4.21
N TYR A 123 11.33 -6.31 -4.85
CA TYR A 123 9.95 -5.99 -4.55
C TYR A 123 9.23 -5.45 -5.80
N VAL A 124 7.92 -5.50 -5.77
CA VAL A 124 7.06 -4.93 -6.80
C VAL A 124 6.00 -4.07 -6.12
N VAL A 125 5.91 -2.80 -6.52
CA VAL A 125 4.82 -1.93 -6.11
C VAL A 125 3.54 -2.43 -6.78
N PHE A 126 2.48 -2.63 -6.00
CA PHE A 126 1.23 -3.18 -6.52
C PHE A 126 0.10 -2.15 -6.62
N MET A 127 0.25 -1.03 -5.97
CA MET A 127 -0.68 0.11 -6.05
C MET A 127 0.05 1.41 -5.79
N THR A 128 -0.61 2.51 -6.11
CA THR A 128 -0.13 3.84 -5.75
C THR A 128 -1.17 4.58 -4.93
N GLY A 129 -0.69 5.27 -3.93
CA GLY A 129 -1.40 6.29 -3.18
C GLY A 129 -0.64 7.61 -3.26
N ALA A 130 -1.13 8.61 -2.56
CA ALA A 130 -0.44 9.88 -2.41
C ALA A 130 -0.83 10.58 -1.12
N THR A 131 0.03 11.46 -0.64
CA THR A 131 -0.38 12.53 0.27
C THR A 131 -0.78 13.73 -0.58
N VAL A 132 -2.00 14.22 -0.34
CA VAL A 132 -2.67 15.25 -1.13
C VAL A 132 -3.33 16.29 -0.23
N ILE A 133 -3.88 17.35 -0.83
CA ILE A 133 -4.78 18.26 -0.13
C ILE A 133 -6.22 17.80 -0.37
N VAL A 134 -7.00 17.70 0.72
CA VAL A 134 -8.45 17.45 0.66
C VAL A 134 -9.15 18.64 1.29
N TYR A 135 -10.21 19.14 0.67
CA TYR A 135 -10.95 20.29 1.18
C TYR A 135 -12.47 20.12 1.04
N ASP A 136 -13.21 20.79 1.92
CA ASP A 136 -14.66 20.88 1.87
C ASP A 136 -15.10 21.98 0.86
N THR A 137 -15.80 21.56 -0.19
CA THR A 137 -16.25 22.44 -1.29
C THR A 137 -17.34 23.42 -0.86
N LYS A 138 -18.01 23.17 0.27
CA LYS A 138 -18.99 24.11 0.85
C LYS A 138 -18.30 25.24 1.63
N GLN A 139 -17.17 24.95 2.29
CA GLN A 139 -16.44 25.92 3.09
C GLN A 139 -15.39 26.69 2.26
N ILE A 140 -14.65 25.98 1.38
CA ILE A 140 -13.59 26.57 0.53
C ILE A 140 -14.12 26.74 -0.89
N LYS A 141 -14.28 28.01 -1.32
CA LYS A 141 -14.80 28.36 -2.65
C LYS A 141 -13.72 28.45 -3.72
N THR A 142 -12.51 28.84 -3.32
CA THR A 142 -11.34 28.88 -4.20
C THR A 142 -10.45 27.67 -3.88
N PRO A 143 -10.43 26.63 -4.74
CA PRO A 143 -9.62 25.44 -4.48
C PRO A 143 -8.15 25.79 -4.27
N PRO A 144 -7.46 25.20 -3.27
CA PRO A 144 -6.00 25.30 -3.19
C PRO A 144 -5.36 24.64 -4.43
N THR A 145 -4.20 25.13 -4.84
CA THR A 145 -3.45 24.58 -5.98
C THR A 145 -2.02 24.20 -5.62
N SER A 146 -1.57 24.62 -4.44
CA SER A 146 -0.20 24.51 -3.97
C SER A 146 -0.17 24.11 -2.50
N TRP A 147 0.86 23.41 -2.08
CA TRP A 147 1.14 23.17 -0.66
C TRP A 147 1.26 24.48 0.14
N SER A 148 1.78 25.56 -0.50
CA SER A 148 1.92 26.86 0.15
C SER A 148 0.58 27.54 0.42
N ASP A 149 -0.48 27.16 -0.27
CA ASP A 149 -1.80 27.75 -0.05
C ASP A 149 -2.30 27.45 1.38
N LEU A 150 -1.91 26.33 1.97
CA LEU A 150 -2.29 25.94 3.33
C LEU A 150 -1.72 26.84 4.44
N ALA A 151 -0.80 27.76 4.10
CA ALA A 151 -0.30 28.79 5.02
C ALA A 151 -1.10 30.10 4.94
N LYS A 152 -2.15 30.18 4.10
CA LYS A 152 -2.98 31.39 3.97
C LYS A 152 -3.94 31.53 5.16
N PRO A 153 -4.30 32.75 5.54
CA PRO A 153 -5.21 32.99 6.68
C PRO A 153 -6.57 32.30 6.60
N GLU A 154 -7.06 32.01 5.40
CA GLU A 154 -8.33 31.31 5.19
C GLU A 154 -8.36 29.89 5.75
N TYR A 155 -7.18 29.27 6.01
CA TYR A 155 -7.03 27.95 6.60
C TYR A 155 -6.75 27.97 8.11
N ASP A 156 -6.53 29.16 8.70
CA ASP A 156 -6.22 29.29 10.14
C ASP A 156 -7.37 28.74 11.00
N GLY A 157 -7.07 27.81 11.90
CA GLY A 157 -8.04 27.13 12.74
C GLY A 157 -9.03 26.23 12.00
N LYS A 158 -8.75 25.89 10.73
CA LYS A 158 -9.61 25.04 9.88
C LYS A 158 -8.86 23.96 9.11
N LEU A 159 -7.59 23.75 9.42
CA LEU A 159 -6.70 22.78 8.77
C LEU A 159 -6.36 21.66 9.73
N ALA A 160 -6.32 20.42 9.22
CA ALA A 160 -5.70 19.29 9.88
C ALA A 160 -4.51 18.78 9.07
N ILE A 161 -3.38 18.56 9.73
CA ILE A 161 -2.20 17.93 9.10
C ILE A 161 -1.79 16.68 9.88
N GLY A 162 -1.07 15.77 9.24
CA GLY A 162 -0.55 14.59 9.92
C GLY A 162 0.59 14.93 10.90
N ASP A 163 0.66 14.22 12.02
CA ASP A 163 1.88 14.14 12.81
C ASP A 163 2.98 13.42 12.03
N ILE A 164 4.24 13.72 12.32
CA ILE A 164 5.39 13.12 11.62
C ILE A 164 5.48 11.60 11.78
N SER A 165 4.88 11.05 12.85
CA SER A 165 4.79 9.60 13.05
C SER A 165 3.94 8.90 12.01
N GLY A 166 3.07 9.66 11.30
CA GLY A 166 2.29 9.19 10.16
C GLY A 166 2.91 9.57 8.81
N THR A 167 2.56 8.81 7.77
CA THR A 167 3.05 9.03 6.41
C THR A 167 2.74 10.42 5.89
N SER A 168 1.51 10.93 6.10
CA SER A 168 1.12 12.25 5.61
C SER A 168 1.89 13.40 6.26
N GLY A 169 2.22 13.30 7.54
CA GLY A 169 2.98 14.34 8.24
C GLY A 169 4.43 14.41 7.75
N SER A 170 5.11 13.27 7.68
CA SER A 170 6.48 13.21 7.16
C SER A 170 6.54 13.62 5.69
N GLN A 171 5.58 13.22 4.86
CA GLN A 171 5.51 13.57 3.45
C GLN A 171 5.17 15.05 3.24
N PHE A 172 4.29 15.64 4.06
CA PHE A 172 4.01 17.07 3.97
C PHE A 172 5.23 17.91 4.33
N LEU A 173 5.95 17.54 5.39
CA LEU A 173 7.23 18.18 5.74
C LEU A 173 8.23 18.11 4.58
N MET A 174 8.39 16.93 3.95
CA MET A 174 9.27 16.76 2.79
C MET A 174 8.82 17.60 1.59
N ALA A 175 7.51 17.68 1.32
CA ALA A 175 6.95 18.46 0.22
C ALA A 175 7.25 19.95 0.39
N LEU A 176 7.01 20.49 1.59
CA LEU A 176 7.33 21.87 1.94
C LEU A 176 8.84 22.16 1.81
N ASN A 177 9.65 21.22 2.29
CA ASN A 177 11.11 21.35 2.20
C ASN A 177 11.57 21.44 0.73
N ARG A 178 11.13 20.51 -0.10
CA ARG A 178 11.46 20.50 -1.54
C ARG A 178 10.97 21.75 -2.25
N MET A 179 9.75 22.20 -1.97
CA MET A 179 9.18 23.42 -2.54
C MET A 179 10.02 24.67 -2.23
N LYS A 180 10.70 24.68 -1.09
CA LYS A 180 11.61 25.75 -0.64
C LYS A 180 13.08 25.53 -1.03
N GLY A 181 13.36 24.54 -1.91
CA GLY A 181 14.71 24.22 -2.38
C GLY A 181 15.55 23.36 -1.43
N GLY A 182 14.96 22.82 -0.37
CA GLY A 182 15.63 21.90 0.55
C GLY A 182 15.79 20.48 -0.04
N THR A 183 16.67 19.69 0.58
CA THR A 183 16.93 18.29 0.23
C THR A 183 16.57 17.36 1.39
N LEU A 184 16.54 16.04 1.15
CA LEU A 184 16.30 15.06 2.25
C LEU A 184 17.46 15.07 3.29
N ALA A 185 18.64 15.53 2.92
CA ALA A 185 19.78 15.70 3.83
C ALA A 185 19.71 17.01 4.64
N ASN A 186 18.99 18.03 4.16
CA ASN A 186 18.78 19.29 4.86
C ASN A 186 17.30 19.67 4.84
N MET A 187 16.65 19.57 5.99
CA MET A 187 15.22 19.80 6.20
C MET A 187 14.90 21.17 6.82
N ASP A 188 15.86 22.10 6.90
CA ASP A 188 15.68 23.38 7.59
C ASP A 188 14.55 24.22 6.99
N ALA A 189 14.50 24.29 5.65
CA ALA A 189 13.46 25.01 4.93
C ALA A 189 12.06 24.42 5.19
N GLY A 190 11.96 23.10 5.25
CA GLY A 190 10.72 22.39 5.56
C GLY A 190 10.24 22.66 6.98
N PHE A 191 11.12 22.55 7.96
CA PHE A 191 10.79 22.85 9.36
C PHE A 191 10.41 24.31 9.56
N THR A 192 11.08 25.23 8.88
CA THR A 192 10.71 26.66 8.91
C THR A 192 9.32 26.87 8.34
N ALA A 193 8.99 26.22 7.22
CA ALA A 193 7.69 26.38 6.54
C ALA A 193 6.53 25.71 7.30
N ILE A 194 6.75 24.57 7.94
CA ILE A 194 5.65 23.82 8.58
C ILE A 194 5.23 24.40 9.94
N LYS A 195 6.14 25.02 10.68
CA LYS A 195 5.84 25.56 12.03
C LYS A 195 4.61 26.45 12.09
N PRO A 196 4.47 27.52 11.28
CA PRO A 196 3.28 28.35 11.32
C PRO A 196 2.02 27.59 10.93
N ILE A 197 2.10 26.67 9.95
CA ILE A 197 0.97 25.84 9.52
C ILE A 197 0.54 24.91 10.64
N ALA A 198 1.47 24.23 11.30
CA ALA A 198 1.17 23.33 12.40
C ALA A 198 0.55 24.10 13.60
N LYS A 199 1.05 25.29 13.88
CA LYS A 199 0.54 26.15 14.97
C LYS A 199 -0.91 26.60 14.74
N SER A 200 -1.29 26.86 13.50
CA SER A 200 -2.64 27.27 13.12
C SER A 200 -3.58 26.10 12.82
N SER A 201 -3.06 24.87 12.75
CA SER A 201 -3.87 23.68 12.52
C SER A 201 -4.71 23.31 13.73
N VAL A 202 -5.94 22.82 13.49
CA VAL A 202 -6.83 22.27 14.55
C VAL A 202 -6.20 21.08 15.25
N THR A 203 -5.49 20.24 14.50
CA THR A 203 -4.83 19.06 15.06
C THR A 203 -3.67 18.60 14.18
N LEU A 204 -2.70 17.96 14.86
CA LEU A 204 -1.68 17.11 14.25
C LEU A 204 -2.13 15.66 14.44
N TYR A 205 -2.88 15.10 13.50
CA TYR A 205 -3.51 13.80 13.66
C TYR A 205 -2.50 12.64 13.54
N THR A 206 -2.71 11.60 14.35
CA THR A 206 -1.93 10.35 14.30
C THR A 206 -2.69 9.21 13.64
N GLN A 207 -4.03 9.30 13.60
CA GLN A 207 -4.91 8.32 12.99
C GLN A 207 -5.68 8.95 11.83
N ALA A 208 -5.48 8.44 10.61
CA ALA A 208 -6.08 9.00 9.40
C ALA A 208 -7.62 9.02 9.43
N ASP A 209 -8.25 8.09 10.13
CA ASP A 209 -9.71 7.99 10.19
C ASP A 209 -10.36 9.11 11.04
N GLN A 210 -9.61 9.79 11.90
CA GLN A 210 -10.08 10.96 12.66
C GLN A 210 -10.54 12.10 11.74
N ILE A 211 -9.95 12.22 10.55
CA ILE A 211 -10.21 13.30 9.59
C ILE A 211 -11.67 13.27 9.09
N VAL A 212 -12.25 12.08 8.90
CA VAL A 212 -13.66 11.95 8.48
C VAL A 212 -14.57 12.65 9.48
N SER A 213 -14.44 12.35 10.77
CA SER A 213 -15.27 12.95 11.81
C SER A 213 -15.06 14.45 11.95
N LEU A 214 -13.85 14.96 11.73
CA LEU A 214 -13.59 16.41 11.77
C LEU A 214 -14.30 17.14 10.61
N PHE A 215 -14.32 16.55 9.40
CA PHE A 215 -15.10 17.08 8.29
C PHE A 215 -16.61 16.99 8.54
N GLU A 216 -17.10 15.85 9.06
CA GLU A 216 -18.53 15.67 9.39
C GLU A 216 -19.04 16.72 10.39
N ARG A 217 -18.23 17.03 11.40
CA ARG A 217 -18.55 18.06 12.39
C ARG A 217 -18.22 19.48 11.95
N GLN A 218 -17.69 19.66 10.72
CA GLN A 218 -17.28 20.95 10.15
C GLN A 218 -16.21 21.68 10.99
N GLU A 219 -15.43 20.93 11.77
CA GLU A 219 -14.32 21.46 12.56
C GLU A 219 -13.11 21.83 11.71
N ILE A 220 -13.00 21.22 10.52
CA ILE A 220 -11.97 21.55 9.54
C ILE A 220 -12.58 21.83 8.17
N ALA A 221 -11.91 22.69 7.40
CA ALA A 221 -12.25 22.98 6.00
C ALA A 221 -11.25 22.32 5.03
N ALA A 222 -10.04 21.97 5.49
CA ALA A 222 -9.03 21.28 4.70
C ALA A 222 -8.20 20.31 5.53
N ALA A 223 -7.59 19.34 4.84
CA ALA A 223 -6.65 18.42 5.45
C ALA A 223 -5.54 18.02 4.47
N VAL A 224 -4.34 17.79 4.99
CA VAL A 224 -3.32 17.02 4.29
C VAL A 224 -3.60 15.55 4.56
N TRP A 225 -4.07 14.81 3.53
CA TRP A 225 -4.65 13.48 3.74
C TRP A 225 -4.43 12.56 2.53
N TYR A 226 -5.23 11.49 2.41
CA TYR A 226 -5.07 10.43 1.41
C TYR A 226 -6.27 10.34 0.47
N PRO A 227 -6.06 10.13 -0.85
CA PRO A 227 -7.12 10.03 -1.84
C PRO A 227 -8.12 8.89 -1.58
N ASP A 228 -7.64 7.71 -1.15
CA ASP A 228 -8.48 6.55 -0.87
C ASP A 228 -9.46 6.81 0.28
N ARG A 229 -9.01 7.50 1.32
CA ARG A 229 -9.84 7.90 2.46
C ARG A 229 -10.84 8.98 2.06
N ALA A 230 -10.37 9.98 1.31
CA ALA A 230 -11.22 11.04 0.81
C ALA A 230 -12.28 10.50 -0.16
N GLY A 231 -11.92 9.59 -1.08
CA GLY A 231 -12.85 8.92 -1.97
C GLY A 231 -13.95 8.16 -1.22
N SER A 232 -13.56 7.40 -0.19
CA SER A 232 -14.52 6.69 0.67
C SER A 232 -15.45 7.65 1.43
N ALA A 233 -14.96 8.83 1.85
CA ALA A 233 -15.76 9.85 2.51
C ALA A 233 -16.72 10.55 1.52
N ILE A 234 -16.28 10.82 0.30
CA ILE A 234 -17.11 11.34 -0.80
C ILE A 234 -18.26 10.38 -1.12
N ASP A 235 -17.99 9.04 -1.12
CA ASP A 235 -19.02 8.01 -1.34
C ASP A 235 -20.10 8.02 -0.26
N LYS A 236 -19.74 8.42 0.95
CA LYS A 236 -20.67 8.60 2.08
C LYS A 236 -21.40 9.94 2.06
N GLY A 237 -21.17 10.77 1.04
CA GLY A 237 -21.86 12.04 0.82
C GLY A 237 -21.17 13.29 1.40
N LEU A 238 -19.92 13.18 1.89
CA LEU A 238 -19.19 14.37 2.32
C LEU A 238 -18.84 15.24 1.10
N PRO A 239 -19.01 16.56 1.18
CA PRO A 239 -18.78 17.50 0.07
C PRO A 239 -17.27 17.80 -0.09
N LEU A 240 -16.45 16.77 -0.26
CA LEU A 240 -15.00 16.87 -0.34
C LEU A 240 -14.52 16.88 -1.79
N ALA A 241 -13.39 17.56 -2.02
CA ALA A 241 -12.63 17.47 -3.25
C ALA A 241 -11.14 17.26 -2.95
N ILE A 242 -10.44 16.68 -3.92
CA ILE A 242 -9.03 16.28 -3.82
C ILE A 242 -8.21 17.14 -4.76
N VAL A 243 -7.09 17.65 -4.27
CA VAL A 243 -6.12 18.40 -5.05
C VAL A 243 -4.77 17.73 -5.01
N TYR A 244 -4.25 17.42 -6.17
CA TYR A 244 -2.84 17.09 -6.40
C TYR A 244 -2.08 18.41 -6.58
N PRO A 245 -1.27 18.86 -5.61
CA PRO A 245 -0.60 20.15 -5.69
C PRO A 245 0.32 20.26 -6.89
N LYS A 246 0.43 21.46 -7.47
CA LYS A 246 1.23 21.71 -8.68
C LYS A 246 2.72 21.39 -8.52
N GLU A 247 3.25 21.42 -7.29
CA GLU A 247 4.62 21.01 -6.97
C GLU A 247 4.81 19.50 -6.98
N GLY A 248 3.76 18.74 -7.17
CA GLY A 248 3.68 17.30 -7.09
C GLY A 248 3.21 16.82 -5.71
N ALA A 249 2.24 15.93 -5.71
CA ALA A 249 1.88 15.16 -4.53
C ALA A 249 2.98 14.15 -4.21
N VAL A 250 3.15 13.79 -2.92
CA VAL A 250 4.15 12.80 -2.54
C VAL A 250 3.54 11.41 -2.63
N GLY A 251 4.16 10.55 -3.44
CA GLY A 251 3.66 9.22 -3.71
C GLY A 251 3.83 8.26 -2.52
N ILE A 252 2.87 7.38 -2.37
CA ILE A 252 2.89 6.25 -1.44
C ILE A 252 2.87 4.99 -2.30
N LEU A 253 3.87 4.14 -2.14
CA LEU A 253 4.09 2.97 -2.99
C LEU A 253 4.15 1.69 -2.16
N PRO A 254 3.01 1.13 -1.71
CA PRO A 254 3.02 -0.17 -1.08
C PRO A 254 3.48 -1.25 -2.06
N ALA A 255 4.26 -2.19 -1.55
CA ALA A 255 4.93 -3.21 -2.35
C ALA A 255 4.57 -4.62 -1.88
N LEU A 256 4.81 -5.59 -2.74
CA LEU A 256 4.83 -7.00 -2.45
C LEU A 256 6.27 -7.46 -2.39
N VAL A 257 6.58 -8.25 -1.38
CA VAL A 257 7.89 -8.90 -1.20
C VAL A 257 7.69 -10.40 -0.97
N ILE A 258 8.70 -11.18 -1.34
CA ILE A 258 8.85 -12.59 -0.99
C ILE A 258 9.97 -12.66 0.04
N PRO A 259 9.70 -13.01 1.31
CA PRO A 259 10.75 -13.20 2.31
C PRO A 259 11.68 -14.34 1.92
N LYS A 260 12.95 -14.23 2.30
CA LYS A 260 13.92 -15.29 2.08
C LYS A 260 13.48 -16.57 2.82
N GLY A 261 13.48 -17.70 2.11
CA GLY A 261 13.01 -18.96 2.68
C GLY A 261 11.49 -19.13 2.72
N ALA A 262 10.75 -18.39 1.89
CA ALA A 262 9.34 -18.67 1.60
C ALA A 262 9.15 -20.13 1.20
N LYS A 263 8.09 -20.78 1.70
CA LYS A 263 7.86 -22.22 1.49
C LYS A 263 7.37 -22.53 0.08
N SER A 264 6.62 -21.61 -0.52
CA SER A 264 5.97 -21.75 -1.84
C SER A 264 6.37 -20.63 -2.81
N PRO A 265 7.66 -20.45 -3.17
CA PRO A 265 8.10 -19.30 -3.97
C PRO A 265 7.48 -19.26 -5.39
N ALA A 266 7.24 -20.43 -5.99
CA ALA A 266 6.58 -20.50 -7.29
C ALA A 266 5.11 -20.04 -7.22
N LEU A 267 4.41 -20.39 -6.15
CA LEU A 267 3.05 -19.98 -5.89
C LEU A 267 2.99 -18.48 -5.52
N ALA A 268 3.99 -17.98 -4.78
CA ALA A 268 4.15 -16.57 -4.47
C ALA A 268 4.26 -15.71 -5.73
N LEU A 269 5.05 -16.14 -6.72
CA LEU A 269 5.16 -15.46 -8.02
C LEU A 269 3.82 -15.41 -8.76
N LYS A 270 3.07 -16.52 -8.79
CA LYS A 270 1.73 -16.55 -9.41
C LYS A 270 0.76 -15.61 -8.70
N TYR A 271 0.85 -15.51 -7.36
CA TYR A 271 0.02 -14.59 -6.60
C TYR A 271 0.36 -13.12 -6.90
N ILE A 272 1.65 -12.78 -6.94
CA ILE A 272 2.11 -11.43 -7.32
C ILE A 272 1.61 -11.10 -8.74
N ASP A 273 1.74 -12.03 -9.68
CA ASP A 273 1.26 -11.83 -11.05
C ASP A 273 -0.25 -11.58 -11.11
N GLU A 274 -1.05 -12.32 -10.30
CA GLU A 274 -2.49 -12.10 -10.20
C GLU A 274 -2.83 -10.72 -9.63
N VAL A 275 -2.12 -10.27 -8.59
CA VAL A 275 -2.30 -8.92 -8.02
C VAL A 275 -1.98 -7.82 -9.03
N LEU A 276 -1.05 -8.08 -9.96
CA LEU A 276 -0.66 -7.15 -11.02
C LEU A 276 -1.55 -7.23 -12.26
N SER A 277 -2.47 -8.19 -12.32
CA SER A 277 -3.36 -8.36 -13.47
C SER A 277 -4.24 -7.13 -13.70
N LYS A 278 -4.59 -6.87 -14.95
CA LYS A 278 -5.49 -5.76 -15.31
C LYS A 278 -6.82 -5.84 -14.57
N GLU A 279 -7.41 -7.04 -14.49
CA GLU A 279 -8.69 -7.29 -13.81
C GLU A 279 -8.59 -7.03 -12.31
N GLY A 280 -7.58 -7.60 -11.65
CA GLY A 280 -7.33 -7.40 -10.22
C GLY A 280 -7.06 -5.94 -9.88
N GLN A 281 -6.22 -5.28 -10.67
CA GLN A 281 -5.90 -3.86 -10.51
C GLN A 281 -7.11 -2.95 -10.76
N THR A 282 -7.95 -3.25 -11.76
CA THR A 282 -9.19 -2.49 -12.00
C THR A 282 -10.15 -2.63 -10.84
N CYS A 283 -10.42 -3.86 -10.40
CA CYS A 283 -11.29 -4.15 -9.26
C CYS A 283 -10.82 -3.40 -8.00
N PHE A 284 -9.53 -3.50 -7.67
CA PHE A 284 -8.97 -2.91 -6.45
C PHE A 284 -8.98 -1.38 -6.51
N ALA A 285 -8.68 -0.79 -7.66
CA ALA A 285 -8.70 0.66 -7.86
C ALA A 285 -10.12 1.25 -7.71
N GLU A 286 -11.13 0.58 -8.26
CA GLU A 286 -12.53 1.04 -8.18
C GLU A 286 -13.13 0.86 -6.77
N ARG A 287 -12.74 -0.19 -6.04
CA ARG A 287 -13.27 -0.48 -4.71
C ARG A 287 -12.55 0.25 -3.59
N LYS A 288 -11.22 0.38 -3.71
CA LYS A 288 -10.34 0.88 -2.65
C LYS A 288 -9.81 2.29 -2.92
N TYR A 289 -10.06 2.82 -4.11
CA TYR A 289 -9.42 4.05 -4.56
C TYR A 289 -7.88 3.98 -4.48
N ALA A 290 -7.35 2.83 -4.91
CA ALA A 290 -5.91 2.59 -5.04
C ALA A 290 -5.47 2.85 -6.48
N GLY A 291 -4.47 3.69 -6.70
CA GLY A 291 -3.98 3.96 -8.04
C GLY A 291 -3.36 2.70 -8.65
N PRO A 292 -3.79 2.26 -9.84
CA PRO A 292 -3.26 1.06 -10.48
C PRO A 292 -1.85 1.30 -11.01
N VAL A 293 -1.02 0.27 -10.94
CA VAL A 293 0.32 0.25 -11.57
C VAL A 293 0.32 -0.44 -12.92
N ASN A 294 -0.71 -1.23 -13.25
CA ASN A 294 -0.90 -1.81 -14.57
C ASN A 294 -1.44 -0.73 -15.52
N THR A 295 -0.69 -0.46 -16.58
CA THR A 295 -0.94 0.63 -17.53
C THR A 295 -2.14 0.39 -18.44
N GLN A 296 -2.63 -0.86 -18.53
CA GLN A 296 -3.79 -1.23 -19.33
C GLN A 296 -5.13 -1.01 -18.61
N VAL A 297 -5.08 -0.64 -17.32
CA VAL A 297 -6.28 -0.35 -16.54
C VAL A 297 -6.99 0.89 -17.08
N LYS A 298 -8.31 0.78 -17.20
CA LYS A 298 -9.19 1.90 -17.53
C LYS A 298 -10.18 2.09 -16.40
N LEU A 299 -10.05 3.20 -15.68
CA LEU A 299 -10.89 3.52 -14.53
C LEU A 299 -12.16 4.27 -14.95
N SER A 300 -13.19 4.18 -14.11
CA SER A 300 -14.35 5.06 -14.17
C SER A 300 -13.92 6.53 -14.03
N ASN A 301 -14.74 7.45 -14.56
CA ASN A 301 -14.47 8.87 -14.43
C ASN A 301 -14.35 9.32 -12.96
N LYS A 302 -15.04 8.64 -12.05
CA LYS A 302 -15.00 8.91 -10.62
C LYS A 302 -13.67 8.49 -10.02
N ALA A 303 -13.29 7.23 -10.16
CA ALA A 303 -12.05 6.71 -9.61
C ALA A 303 -10.83 7.43 -10.20
N ALA A 304 -10.83 7.71 -11.51
CA ALA A 304 -9.75 8.43 -12.20
C ALA A 304 -9.49 9.85 -11.68
N LYS A 305 -10.49 10.50 -11.07
CA LYS A 305 -10.34 11.83 -10.43
C LYS A 305 -9.82 11.76 -9.00
N ILE A 306 -9.92 10.59 -8.39
CA ILE A 306 -9.56 10.38 -6.98
C ILE A 306 -8.13 9.87 -6.86
N VAL A 307 -7.80 8.80 -7.60
CA VAL A 307 -6.53 8.08 -7.44
C VAL A 307 -5.39 8.70 -8.26
N PRO A 308 -4.13 8.49 -7.87
CA PRO A 308 -3.01 8.71 -8.79
C PRO A 308 -3.16 7.81 -10.02
N TYR A 309 -3.42 8.42 -11.18
CA TYR A 309 -3.70 7.69 -12.42
C TYR A 309 -3.17 8.43 -13.62
N LYS A 310 -2.47 7.74 -14.53
CA LYS A 310 -1.85 8.35 -15.73
C LYS A 310 -0.99 9.57 -15.36
N GLU A 311 -1.31 10.74 -15.89
CA GLU A 311 -0.57 11.98 -15.67
C GLU A 311 -0.38 12.31 -14.17
N THR A 312 -1.40 12.12 -13.34
CA THR A 312 -1.25 12.35 -11.89
C THR A 312 -0.29 11.38 -11.24
N PHE A 313 -0.22 10.12 -11.72
CA PHE A 313 0.78 9.15 -11.27
C PHE A 313 2.18 9.53 -11.76
N ASP A 314 2.31 9.96 -13.02
CA ASP A 314 3.59 10.35 -13.59
C ASP A 314 4.17 11.59 -12.91
N ASN A 315 3.33 12.49 -12.45
CA ASN A 315 3.69 13.71 -11.73
C ASN A 315 3.89 13.54 -10.22
N LEU A 316 3.67 12.33 -9.66
CA LEU A 316 4.01 12.08 -8.27
C LEU A 316 5.50 12.27 -8.02
N TRP A 317 5.82 13.01 -6.97
CA TRP A 317 7.17 12.96 -6.43
C TRP A 317 7.36 11.70 -5.60
N LEU A 318 8.36 10.91 -5.96
CA LEU A 318 8.76 9.70 -5.28
C LEU A 318 10.12 9.96 -4.61
N PRO A 319 10.15 10.31 -3.32
CA PRO A 319 11.41 10.45 -2.59
C PRO A 319 12.11 9.10 -2.49
N ASP A 320 13.45 9.14 -2.47
CA ASP A 320 14.25 7.93 -2.26
C ASP A 320 13.89 7.30 -0.90
N PRO A 321 13.34 6.07 -0.88
CA PRO A 321 12.87 5.43 0.33
C PRO A 321 14.00 5.12 1.33
N GLU A 322 15.22 4.86 0.84
CA GLU A 322 16.39 4.59 1.70
C GLU A 322 16.85 5.87 2.40
N ALA A 323 16.92 6.98 1.65
CA ALA A 323 17.27 8.27 2.22
C ALA A 323 16.24 8.74 3.26
N VAL A 324 14.95 8.53 2.99
CA VAL A 324 13.86 8.83 3.95
C VAL A 324 14.00 7.98 5.21
N ALA A 325 14.14 6.66 5.05
CA ALA A 325 14.27 5.73 6.17
C ALA A 325 15.46 6.06 7.09
N LYS A 326 16.60 6.44 6.49
CA LYS A 326 17.81 6.84 7.21
C LYS A 326 17.61 8.14 8.02
N SER A 327 16.87 9.09 7.46
CA SER A 327 16.77 10.46 8.01
C SER A 327 15.57 10.66 8.94
N LEU A 328 14.51 9.87 8.77
CA LEU A 328 13.25 10.02 9.51
C LEU A 328 13.38 10.02 11.04
N PRO A 329 14.25 9.20 11.69
CA PRO A 329 14.43 9.25 13.12
C PRO A 329 14.92 10.62 13.64
N GLU A 330 15.82 11.28 12.90
CA GLU A 330 16.31 12.60 13.28
C GLU A 330 15.24 13.69 13.04
N TRP A 331 14.51 13.59 11.92
CA TRP A 331 13.38 14.49 11.67
C TRP A 331 12.30 14.36 12.75
N THR A 332 12.02 13.14 13.23
CA THR A 332 11.06 12.90 14.30
C THR A 332 11.48 13.56 15.60
N LYS A 333 12.75 13.43 16.02
CA LYS A 333 13.29 14.12 17.20
C LYS A 333 13.15 15.64 17.09
N ARG A 334 13.48 16.17 15.91
CA ARG A 334 13.37 17.61 15.64
C ARG A 334 11.91 18.09 15.65
N TRP A 335 10.99 17.32 15.08
CA TRP A 335 9.55 17.58 15.09
C TRP A 335 9.02 17.72 16.52
N GLN A 336 9.37 16.80 17.40
CA GLN A 336 8.95 16.84 18.80
C GLN A 336 9.47 18.10 19.54
N ARG A 337 10.64 18.60 19.17
CA ARG A 337 11.18 19.83 19.76
C ARG A 337 10.55 21.11 19.21
N GLU A 338 10.22 21.15 17.94
CA GLU A 338 10.01 22.40 17.19
C GLU A 338 8.58 22.57 16.65
N VAL A 339 7.82 21.49 16.50
CA VAL A 339 6.51 21.48 15.82
C VAL A 339 5.38 20.98 16.74
N ALA A 340 5.58 19.88 17.42
CA ALA A 340 4.55 19.21 18.24
C ALA A 340 4.29 19.87 19.62
N ARG A 341 4.77 21.09 19.86
CA ARG A 341 4.62 21.83 21.13
C ARG A 341 3.40 22.72 21.12
#